data_4a1e48b22c711d99a81c9df64feee3dc
#
_entry.id   4a1e48b22c711d99a81c9df64feee3dc
#
_cell.length_a   1.000
_cell.length_b   1.000
_cell.length_c   1.000
_cell.angle_alpha   90.00
_cell.angle_beta   90.00
_cell.angle_gamma   90.00
#
_symmetry.space_group_name_H-M   'P 1'
#
loop_
_entity.id
_entity.type
_entity.pdbx_description
1 polymer ?
#
loop_
_entity_poly.entity_id
_entity_poly.type
_entity_poly.pdbx_seq_one_letter_code
_entity_poly.pdbx_strand_id
1 'polypeptide(L)'
;MRKLLYRIAITGWLALAVSLAFAQPAPPPPLGAPPVPPGNPLTTAKINLGKALFWEEQLSITGTVACGSCHRPSAAGTDPRTSIHTALSSLASTHPGPDGVFGNADDIKASAGVPAHGADGLYQQSVRFGFAAQVGARKSPSTINSAYSPQALFWDGRAGPVFTDPITGLVIIQQGGSLESQALLPLLDTSEMSSLGAVVSDLPGRIAQARPLALASAVPSDLQVWINARNYAALFAEAFGSDGITPARIALAMASYQRTLNANQTPFDTFNGGTQTALTAQEQRGLGVFRGNDCAVCHAGALLSDNSFRYIGVRPAIEDLGRFNQTGNQQNRGQFKVPSLRNVELRAPFMHNGRFNTLEEVVEFYNRGGDFNEPNKDPNVRPRNLSAGQKADLVAFLKRPLTDPRVGPELAPFDRPGLYTESNHVPVIQDTGVAGNAGIVPNIMAIEPPLLGNRNFTVQVSRGLSNAVATLVVGDSDPGLPSNTTLPIGGYANIVANLNATGDASVQLSLPDGQAHFGRTLYGRIYVLDPAAVSGFAVTSAFKITLFGESDVLMQVGFE
;
A
#
# COMPACT_ATOMS: atom_id res chain seq x y z
N MET A 1 -24.00 -94.18 -37.39
CA MET A 1 -25.26 -93.57 -37.81
C MET A 1 -25.70 -92.53 -36.77
N ARG A 2 -26.16 -91.42 -37.24
CA ARG A 2 -26.67 -90.21 -36.53
C ARG A 2 -25.57 -89.22 -35.99
N LYS A 3 -25.35 -88.21 -36.81
CA LYS A 3 -24.67 -86.94 -36.48
C LYS A 3 -25.59 -86.07 -35.66
N LEU A 4 -25.12 -85.60 -34.52
CA LEU A 4 -25.83 -84.57 -33.65
C LEU A 4 -25.13 -83.25 -33.87
N LEU A 5 -25.86 -82.26 -34.43
CA LEU A 5 -25.41 -80.88 -34.65
C LEU A 5 -25.65 -80.07 -33.38
N TYR A 6 -24.58 -79.58 -32.78
CA TYR A 6 -24.69 -78.56 -31.69
C TYR A 6 -24.78 -77.14 -32.33
N ARG A 7 -25.87 -76.49 -32.11
CA ARG A 7 -26.01 -75.04 -32.35
C ARG A 7 -25.51 -74.27 -31.14
N ILE A 8 -24.46 -73.45 -31.29
CA ILE A 8 -23.99 -72.50 -30.26
C ILE A 8 -24.80 -71.23 -30.49
N ALA A 9 -25.59 -70.87 -29.53
CA ALA A 9 -26.26 -69.56 -29.43
C ALA A 9 -25.29 -68.51 -28.77
N ILE A 10 -24.84 -67.55 -29.55
CA ILE A 10 -24.08 -66.39 -29.06
C ILE A 10 -25.10 -65.37 -28.60
N THR A 11 -25.30 -65.24 -27.28
CA THR A 11 -26.03 -64.12 -26.64
C THR A 11 -25.08 -62.92 -26.50
N GLY A 12 -25.29 -61.92 -27.37
CA GLY A 12 -24.59 -60.66 -27.29
C GLY A 12 -25.07 -59.88 -26.05
N TRP A 13 -24.16 -59.57 -25.15
CA TRP A 13 -24.39 -58.62 -24.08
C TRP A 13 -24.16 -57.21 -24.65
N LEU A 14 -25.21 -56.42 -24.84
CA LEU A 14 -25.13 -54.97 -25.01
C LEU A 14 -24.79 -54.35 -23.64
N ALA A 15 -23.54 -53.94 -23.44
CA ALA A 15 -23.17 -53.12 -22.32
C ALA A 15 -23.70 -51.68 -22.55
N LEU A 16 -24.78 -51.34 -21.87
CA LEU A 16 -25.25 -49.95 -21.78
C LEU A 16 -24.25 -49.17 -20.92
N ALA A 17 -23.34 -48.42 -21.53
CA ALA A 17 -22.51 -47.43 -20.83
C ALA A 17 -23.39 -46.26 -20.42
N VAL A 18 -23.90 -46.29 -19.20
CA VAL A 18 -24.52 -45.10 -18.57
C VAL A 18 -23.40 -44.14 -18.25
N SER A 19 -23.20 -43.16 -19.10
CA SER A 19 -22.38 -42.00 -18.78
C SER A 19 -23.06 -41.22 -17.64
N LEU A 20 -22.62 -41.41 -16.39
CA LEU A 20 -22.94 -40.54 -15.31
C LEU A 20 -22.31 -39.16 -15.60
N ALA A 21 -23.06 -38.29 -16.25
CA ALA A 21 -22.75 -36.87 -16.30
C ALA A 21 -22.83 -36.36 -14.87
N PHE A 22 -21.71 -36.24 -14.19
CA PHE A 22 -21.65 -35.45 -12.95
C PHE A 22 -22.08 -34.02 -13.33
N ALA A 23 -23.26 -33.62 -12.85
CA ALA A 23 -23.71 -32.25 -12.99
C ALA A 23 -22.62 -31.33 -12.42
N GLN A 24 -22.04 -30.51 -13.28
CA GLN A 24 -21.10 -29.49 -12.81
C GLN A 24 -21.82 -28.61 -11.78
N PRO A 25 -21.17 -28.29 -10.65
CA PRO A 25 -21.78 -27.35 -9.69
C PRO A 25 -22.21 -26.08 -10.43
N ALA A 26 -23.38 -25.58 -10.11
CA ALA A 26 -23.88 -24.33 -10.67
C ALA A 26 -22.80 -23.23 -10.54
N PRO A 27 -22.64 -22.39 -11.57
CA PRO A 27 -21.70 -21.28 -11.49
C PRO A 27 -22.04 -20.41 -10.28
N PRO A 28 -21.02 -19.83 -9.58
CA PRO A 28 -21.31 -18.92 -8.47
C PRO A 28 -22.13 -17.74 -8.97
N PRO A 29 -23.07 -17.21 -8.17
CA PRO A 29 -23.83 -16.02 -8.55
C PRO A 29 -22.86 -14.85 -8.78
N PRO A 30 -23.25 -13.83 -9.58
CA PRO A 30 -22.46 -12.61 -9.72
C PRO A 30 -22.15 -11.97 -8.37
N LEU A 31 -21.00 -11.28 -8.28
CA LEU A 31 -20.63 -10.54 -7.09
C LEU A 31 -21.62 -9.36 -6.90
N GLY A 32 -22.56 -9.51 -5.97
CA GLY A 32 -23.56 -8.49 -5.65
C GLY A 32 -22.97 -7.25 -4.97
N ALA A 33 -23.80 -6.35 -4.47
CA ALA A 33 -23.36 -5.23 -3.67
C ALA A 33 -22.66 -5.71 -2.38
N PRO A 34 -21.61 -5.01 -1.91
CA PRO A 34 -20.93 -5.38 -0.68
C PRO A 34 -21.83 -5.15 0.55
N PRO A 35 -21.63 -5.88 1.65
CA PRO A 35 -22.38 -5.68 2.86
C PRO A 35 -22.10 -4.29 3.46
N VAL A 36 -23.17 -3.62 3.89
CA VAL A 36 -23.14 -2.31 4.55
C VAL A 36 -23.65 -2.50 5.98
N PRO A 37 -22.85 -2.28 7.02
CA PRO A 37 -23.29 -2.41 8.39
C PRO A 37 -24.28 -1.29 8.76
N PRO A 38 -25.33 -1.56 9.55
CA PRO A 38 -26.32 -0.55 9.94
C PRO A 38 -25.73 0.69 10.62
N GLY A 39 -24.62 0.52 11.36
CA GLY A 39 -23.91 1.62 12.03
C GLY A 39 -23.15 2.56 11.09
N ASN A 40 -23.02 2.22 9.79
CA ASN A 40 -22.39 3.09 8.79
C ASN A 40 -23.13 3.06 7.44
N PRO A 41 -24.37 3.56 7.34
CA PRO A 41 -25.09 3.63 6.08
C PRO A 41 -24.32 4.52 5.08
N LEU A 42 -24.28 4.09 3.81
CA LEU A 42 -23.59 4.82 2.74
C LEU A 42 -24.38 6.08 2.35
N THR A 43 -23.66 7.18 2.21
CA THR A 43 -24.13 8.42 1.57
C THR A 43 -23.06 8.94 0.63
N THR A 44 -23.45 9.68 -0.41
CA THR A 44 -22.50 10.30 -1.35
C THR A 44 -21.49 11.18 -0.63
N ALA A 45 -21.93 11.97 0.34
CA ALA A 45 -21.04 12.84 1.13
C ALA A 45 -19.99 12.04 1.91
N LYS A 46 -20.36 10.92 2.57
CA LYS A 46 -19.38 10.06 3.26
C LYS A 46 -18.42 9.37 2.30
N ILE A 47 -18.90 8.95 1.12
CA ILE A 47 -18.07 8.31 0.09
C ILE A 47 -17.02 9.31 -0.41
N ASN A 48 -17.45 10.54 -0.76
CA ASN A 48 -16.54 11.58 -1.24
C ASN A 48 -15.53 12.02 -0.17
N LEU A 49 -16.00 12.22 1.07
CA LEU A 49 -15.11 12.50 2.20
C LEU A 49 -14.11 11.36 2.41
N GLY A 50 -14.58 10.12 2.35
CA GLY A 50 -13.74 8.94 2.48
C GLY A 50 -12.70 8.82 1.36
N LYS A 51 -13.08 9.15 0.10
CA LYS A 51 -12.16 9.23 -1.03
C LYS A 51 -11.10 10.31 -0.78
N ALA A 52 -11.49 11.51 -0.37
CA ALA A 52 -10.55 12.58 -0.05
C ALA A 52 -9.57 12.15 1.06
N LEU A 53 -10.06 11.59 2.18
CA LEU A 53 -9.23 11.15 3.30
C LEU A 53 -8.30 9.98 2.96
N PHE A 54 -8.75 9.03 2.12
CA PHE A 54 -7.95 7.88 1.70
C PHE A 54 -6.75 8.29 0.82
N TRP A 55 -6.86 9.41 0.11
CA TRP A 55 -5.82 9.97 -0.75
C TRP A 55 -5.10 11.17 -0.13
N GLU A 56 -5.39 11.51 1.14
CA GLU A 56 -4.81 12.66 1.84
C GLU A 56 -3.43 12.35 2.41
N GLU A 57 -2.39 12.87 1.77
CA GLU A 57 -1.00 12.67 2.20
C GLU A 57 -0.63 13.47 3.46
N GLN A 58 -1.35 14.59 3.74
CA GLN A 58 -1.16 15.39 4.95
C GLN A 58 -1.54 14.65 6.24
N LEU A 59 -2.15 13.44 6.12
CA LEU A 59 -2.36 12.53 7.26
C LEU A 59 -1.07 11.87 7.75
N SER A 60 -0.05 11.72 6.91
CA SER A 60 1.25 11.20 7.35
C SER A 60 2.11 12.28 7.97
N ILE A 61 3.06 11.87 8.81
CA ILE A 61 3.96 12.79 9.52
C ILE A 61 4.83 13.61 8.56
N THR A 62 5.15 13.07 7.40
CA THR A 62 5.96 13.74 6.37
C THR A 62 5.13 14.44 5.30
N GLY A 63 3.81 14.25 5.26
CA GLY A 63 2.97 14.72 4.15
C GLY A 63 3.25 14.03 2.81
N THR A 64 3.84 12.83 2.81
CA THR A 64 4.25 12.12 1.57
C THR A 64 3.59 10.77 1.38
N VAL A 65 2.75 10.32 2.31
CA VAL A 65 2.12 9.00 2.30
C VAL A 65 0.64 9.13 2.64
N ALA A 66 -0.21 8.60 1.76
CA ALA A 66 -1.63 8.37 1.98
C ALA A 66 -1.93 6.87 1.99
N CYS A 67 -3.14 6.43 2.34
CA CYS A 67 -3.55 5.04 2.15
C CYS A 67 -3.38 4.62 0.68
N GLY A 68 -3.74 5.52 -0.26
CA GLY A 68 -3.56 5.32 -1.69
C GLY A 68 -2.11 5.16 -2.15
N SER A 69 -1.11 5.57 -1.37
CA SER A 69 0.30 5.34 -1.69
C SER A 69 0.64 3.85 -1.77
N CYS A 70 0.08 3.05 -0.84
CA CYS A 70 0.29 1.60 -0.76
C CYS A 70 -0.86 0.78 -1.35
N HIS A 71 -1.95 1.43 -1.76
CA HIS A 71 -3.16 0.77 -2.25
C HIS A 71 -3.63 1.33 -3.60
N ARG A 72 -2.79 1.16 -4.64
CA ARG A 72 -3.06 1.66 -6.00
C ARG A 72 -4.09 0.82 -6.72
N PRO A 73 -5.15 1.41 -7.30
CA PRO A 73 -6.09 0.66 -8.11
C PRO A 73 -5.44 -0.05 -9.29
N SER A 74 -4.52 0.60 -10.02
CA SER A 74 -3.79 0.00 -11.14
C SER A 74 -2.99 -1.26 -10.78
N ALA A 75 -2.61 -1.41 -9.51
CA ALA A 75 -2.04 -2.63 -8.94
C ALA A 75 -3.08 -3.46 -8.15
N ALA A 76 -4.36 -3.36 -8.54
CA ALA A 76 -5.48 -4.02 -7.88
C ALA A 76 -5.57 -3.75 -6.37
N GLY A 77 -5.32 -2.50 -5.95
CA GLY A 77 -5.42 -2.07 -4.55
C GLY A 77 -4.27 -2.53 -3.67
N THR A 78 -3.11 -2.86 -4.27
CA THR A 78 -1.85 -3.15 -3.57
C THR A 78 -0.76 -2.14 -3.95
N ASP A 79 0.41 -2.26 -3.35
CA ASP A 79 1.54 -1.37 -3.65
C ASP A 79 2.33 -1.87 -4.87
N PRO A 80 2.41 -1.09 -5.95
CA PRO A 80 3.23 -1.42 -7.12
C PRO A 80 4.69 -0.96 -6.97
N ARG A 81 5.01 -0.15 -5.94
CA ARG A 81 6.31 0.50 -5.83
C ARG A 81 7.39 -0.51 -5.46
N THR A 82 8.50 -0.43 -6.17
CA THR A 82 9.75 -1.14 -5.82
C THR A 82 10.72 -0.25 -5.05
N SER A 83 10.50 1.08 -5.10
CA SER A 83 11.23 2.11 -4.34
C SER A 83 10.36 3.36 -4.22
N ILE A 84 10.36 4.05 -3.07
CA ILE A 84 9.69 5.35 -2.90
C ILE A 84 10.59 6.49 -3.35
N HIS A 85 11.87 6.41 -3.03
CA HIS A 85 12.86 7.44 -3.33
C HIS A 85 14.12 6.77 -3.88
N THR A 86 14.35 6.93 -5.18
CA THR A 86 15.54 6.40 -5.86
C THR A 86 16.85 6.90 -5.26
N ALA A 87 16.84 8.07 -4.62
CA ALA A 87 18.02 8.65 -3.95
C ALA A 87 18.35 8.01 -2.59
N LEU A 88 17.42 7.30 -1.95
CA LEU A 88 17.57 6.83 -0.58
C LEU A 88 17.95 5.35 -0.46
N SER A 89 17.55 4.49 -1.36
CA SER A 89 17.99 3.08 -1.42
C SER A 89 17.35 2.32 -2.58
N SER A 90 18.08 1.48 -3.27
CA SER A 90 17.56 0.45 -4.20
C SER A 90 16.71 -0.63 -3.49
N LEU A 91 16.69 -0.64 -2.14
CA LEU A 91 15.99 -1.59 -1.29
C LEU A 91 14.76 -0.97 -0.59
N ALA A 92 14.31 0.21 -1.02
CA ALA A 92 13.32 1.01 -0.29
C ALA A 92 11.94 0.36 -0.08
N SER A 93 11.60 -0.74 -0.76
CA SER A 93 10.39 -1.55 -0.52
C SER A 93 10.69 -2.96 -0.03
N THR A 94 11.92 -3.21 0.43
CA THR A 94 12.36 -4.50 0.96
C THR A 94 12.57 -4.41 2.47
N HIS A 95 11.92 -5.30 3.21
CA HIS A 95 12.17 -5.53 4.62
C HIS A 95 13.14 -6.72 4.74
N PRO A 96 14.20 -6.63 5.55
CA PRO A 96 15.26 -7.65 5.60
C PRO A 96 14.87 -8.94 6.32
N GLY A 97 13.58 -9.24 6.44
CA GLY A 97 13.12 -10.46 7.08
C GLY A 97 13.43 -10.55 8.59
N PRO A 98 13.28 -11.74 9.16
CA PRO A 98 13.53 -12.00 10.58
C PRO A 98 15.01 -11.91 10.99
N ASP A 99 15.94 -12.22 10.09
CA ASP A 99 17.38 -12.20 10.39
C ASP A 99 17.98 -10.78 10.35
N GLY A 100 17.25 -9.81 9.78
CA GLY A 100 17.67 -8.42 9.66
C GLY A 100 18.75 -8.17 8.61
N VAL A 101 19.04 -9.13 7.72
CA VAL A 101 20.08 -9.06 6.69
C VAL A 101 19.46 -8.95 5.30
N PHE A 102 19.74 -7.86 4.59
CA PHE A 102 19.24 -7.66 3.23
C PHE A 102 19.95 -8.55 2.20
N GLY A 103 19.24 -8.93 1.15
CA GLY A 103 19.77 -9.63 -0.02
C GLY A 103 19.69 -11.15 0.07
N ASN A 104 18.86 -11.70 0.91
CA ASN A 104 18.70 -13.14 1.08
C ASN A 104 17.26 -13.66 0.90
N ALA A 105 17.01 -14.93 1.20
CA ALA A 105 15.77 -15.62 0.84
C ALA A 105 14.57 -15.28 1.77
N ASP A 106 14.78 -14.68 2.93
CA ASP A 106 13.72 -14.26 3.85
C ASP A 106 13.35 -12.78 3.73
N ASP A 107 14.01 -12.04 2.80
CA ASP A 107 13.62 -10.70 2.43
C ASP A 107 12.13 -10.63 2.03
N ILE A 108 11.47 -9.60 2.52
CA ILE A 108 10.03 -9.37 2.29
C ILE A 108 9.86 -8.16 1.36
N LYS A 109 9.18 -8.35 0.25
CA LYS A 109 8.77 -7.24 -0.63
C LYS A 109 7.44 -6.69 -0.14
N ALA A 110 7.52 -5.55 0.50
CA ALA A 110 6.39 -4.91 1.17
C ALA A 110 6.20 -3.46 0.72
N SER A 111 5.55 -2.66 1.55
CA SER A 111 5.29 -1.25 1.27
C SER A 111 6.20 -0.38 2.11
N ALA A 112 6.81 0.60 1.48
CA ALA A 112 7.53 1.63 2.18
C ALA A 112 6.59 2.76 2.63
N GLY A 113 6.67 3.12 3.90
CA GLY A 113 5.94 4.23 4.50
C GLY A 113 6.82 5.47 4.68
N VAL A 114 6.83 6.03 5.88
CA VAL A 114 7.64 7.22 6.23
C VAL A 114 8.99 6.82 6.82
N PRO A 115 10.04 7.66 6.72
CA PRO A 115 11.22 7.52 7.57
C PRO A 115 10.87 7.53 9.05
N ALA A 116 11.71 6.94 9.90
CA ALA A 116 11.45 6.94 11.34
C ALA A 116 11.48 8.37 11.90
N HIS A 117 10.52 8.66 12.80
CA HIS A 117 10.41 9.93 13.50
C HIS A 117 10.30 9.68 15.01
N GLY A 118 10.99 10.52 15.78
CA GLY A 118 10.83 10.58 17.24
C GLY A 118 9.45 11.12 17.66
N ALA A 119 9.20 11.13 18.96
CA ALA A 119 8.00 11.71 19.53
C ALA A 119 7.92 13.25 19.37
N ASP A 120 9.05 13.89 19.08
CA ASP A 120 9.18 15.31 18.74
C ASP A 120 8.84 15.63 17.28
N GLY A 121 8.52 14.60 16.47
CA GLY A 121 8.23 14.73 15.04
C GLY A 121 9.45 14.95 14.16
N LEU A 122 10.68 14.84 14.69
CA LEU A 122 11.91 14.95 13.91
C LEU A 122 12.37 13.59 13.40
N TYR A 123 13.14 13.59 12.29
CA TYR A 123 13.72 12.37 11.76
C TYR A 123 14.63 11.68 12.78
N GLN A 124 14.45 10.39 12.92
CA GLN A 124 15.24 9.53 13.79
C GLN A 124 15.90 8.41 12.99
N GLN A 125 17.15 8.10 13.30
CA GLN A 125 17.83 6.98 12.68
C GLN A 125 17.24 5.65 13.16
N SER A 126 16.72 4.86 12.22
CA SER A 126 16.27 3.50 12.47
C SER A 126 17.44 2.52 12.40
N VAL A 127 17.44 1.51 13.27
CA VAL A 127 18.47 0.46 13.27
C VAL A 127 18.51 -0.31 11.94
N ARG A 128 17.33 -0.54 11.32
CA ARG A 128 17.21 -1.33 10.09
C ARG A 128 17.35 -0.51 8.82
N PHE A 129 16.79 0.68 8.80
CA PHE A 129 16.61 1.47 7.58
C PHE A 129 17.40 2.80 7.60
N GLY A 130 18.13 3.09 8.68
CA GLY A 130 18.80 4.38 8.82
C GLY A 130 17.75 5.51 8.75
N PHE A 131 17.96 6.47 7.84
CA PHE A 131 17.02 7.56 7.52
C PHE A 131 16.13 7.26 6.30
N ALA A 132 16.24 6.08 5.71
CA ALA A 132 15.33 5.68 4.64
C ALA A 132 13.92 5.41 5.18
N ALA A 133 12.94 5.37 4.26
CA ALA A 133 11.57 5.01 4.61
C ALA A 133 11.54 3.65 5.31
N GLN A 134 10.73 3.55 6.36
CA GLN A 134 10.46 2.28 7.02
C GLN A 134 9.66 1.38 6.09
N VAL A 135 9.87 0.08 6.16
CA VAL A 135 9.15 -0.89 5.33
C VAL A 135 8.41 -1.88 6.23
N GLY A 136 7.14 -2.08 5.96
CA GLY A 136 6.32 -3.03 6.69
C GLY A 136 6.80 -4.46 6.54
N ALA A 137 6.48 -5.33 7.51
CA ALA A 137 6.86 -6.74 7.52
C ALA A 137 5.98 -7.64 6.65
N ARG A 138 5.04 -7.08 5.91
CA ARG A 138 4.15 -7.81 4.98
C ARG A 138 3.76 -6.91 3.83
N LYS A 139 3.54 -7.53 2.66
CA LYS A 139 2.96 -6.85 1.51
C LYS A 139 1.57 -6.30 1.83
N SER A 140 1.24 -5.10 1.34
CA SER A 140 -0.10 -4.54 1.46
C SER A 140 -1.14 -5.47 0.83
N PRO A 141 -2.21 -5.87 1.55
CA PRO A 141 -3.32 -6.61 0.96
C PRO A 141 -4.15 -5.70 0.05
N SER A 142 -4.90 -6.31 -0.88
CA SER A 142 -5.80 -5.54 -1.76
C SER A 142 -6.91 -4.84 -0.98
N THR A 143 -7.13 -3.55 -1.24
CA THR A 143 -8.31 -2.81 -0.78
C THR A 143 -9.52 -3.03 -1.69
N ILE A 144 -9.30 -3.40 -2.96
CA ILE A 144 -10.39 -3.72 -3.89
C ILE A 144 -11.10 -5.00 -3.43
N ASN A 145 -12.41 -4.94 -3.35
CA ASN A 145 -13.29 -5.99 -2.82
C ASN A 145 -13.07 -6.33 -1.32
N SER A 146 -12.33 -5.52 -0.55
CA SER A 146 -12.13 -5.74 0.89
C SER A 146 -13.44 -5.71 1.69
N ALA A 147 -14.44 -4.98 1.22
CA ALA A 147 -15.79 -4.92 1.82
C ALA A 147 -16.50 -6.27 1.92
N TYR A 148 -16.13 -7.27 1.10
CA TYR A 148 -16.66 -8.64 1.18
C TYR A 148 -15.96 -9.51 2.23
N SER A 149 -15.13 -8.91 3.07
CA SER A 149 -14.47 -9.56 4.21
C SER A 149 -14.90 -8.93 5.54
N PRO A 150 -16.20 -8.90 5.87
CA PRO A 150 -16.75 -8.11 6.98
C PRO A 150 -16.32 -8.63 8.36
N GLN A 151 -15.74 -9.83 8.46
CA GLN A 151 -15.36 -10.46 9.72
C GLN A 151 -13.92 -10.20 10.13
N ALA A 152 -13.01 -10.01 9.15
CA ALA A 152 -11.60 -9.80 9.47
C ALA A 152 -10.83 -9.23 8.26
N LEU A 153 -9.98 -8.23 8.50
CA LEU A 153 -9.03 -7.68 7.54
C LEU A 153 -7.61 -7.77 8.06
N PHE A 154 -6.64 -7.38 7.23
CA PHE A 154 -5.23 -7.74 7.28
C PHE A 154 -4.97 -9.24 7.05
N TRP A 155 -3.71 -9.57 6.76
CA TRP A 155 -3.29 -10.95 6.53
C TRP A 155 -3.51 -11.86 7.76
N ASP A 156 -3.40 -11.30 8.97
CA ASP A 156 -3.59 -11.99 10.25
C ASP A 156 -4.99 -11.84 10.84
N GLY A 157 -5.83 -11.00 10.23
CA GLY A 157 -7.21 -10.76 10.66
C GLY A 157 -7.35 -9.92 11.93
N ARG A 158 -6.35 -9.05 12.23
CA ARG A 158 -6.37 -8.22 13.46
C ARG A 158 -7.44 -7.14 13.46
N ALA A 159 -7.93 -6.71 12.30
CA ALA A 159 -9.10 -5.82 12.21
C ALA A 159 -10.38 -6.66 12.20
N GLY A 160 -11.02 -6.74 13.35
CA GLY A 160 -12.21 -7.56 13.60
C GLY A 160 -13.52 -6.90 13.18
N PRO A 161 -14.66 -7.62 13.32
CA PRO A 161 -15.97 -7.18 12.85
C PRO A 161 -16.66 -6.13 13.73
N VAL A 162 -16.19 -5.95 14.95
CA VAL A 162 -16.74 -4.95 15.89
C VAL A 162 -15.94 -3.66 15.76
N PHE A 163 -16.61 -2.55 15.48
CA PHE A 163 -15.99 -1.24 15.50
C PHE A 163 -16.42 -0.44 16.71
N THR A 164 -15.45 -0.06 17.51
CA THR A 164 -15.62 0.74 18.74
C THR A 164 -14.99 2.10 18.53
N ASP A 165 -15.67 3.16 18.94
CA ASP A 165 -15.08 4.50 18.96
C ASP A 165 -13.86 4.51 19.89
N PRO A 166 -12.66 4.81 19.38
CA PRO A 166 -11.43 4.69 20.15
C PRO A 166 -11.28 5.76 21.25
N ILE A 167 -12.13 6.81 21.25
CA ILE A 167 -12.11 7.87 22.25
C ILE A 167 -13.12 7.59 23.37
N THR A 168 -14.35 7.21 23.00
CA THR A 168 -15.44 7.04 23.97
C THR A 168 -15.59 5.60 24.46
N GLY A 169 -15.01 4.62 23.76
CA GLY A 169 -15.21 3.20 24.03
C GLY A 169 -16.58 2.64 23.63
N LEU A 170 -17.44 3.45 23.02
CA LEU A 170 -18.77 3.01 22.59
C LEU A 170 -18.70 2.18 21.32
N VAL A 171 -19.42 1.06 21.29
CA VAL A 171 -19.54 0.23 20.09
C VAL A 171 -20.49 0.91 19.09
N ILE A 172 -19.96 1.24 17.92
CA ILE A 172 -20.71 1.85 16.80
C ILE A 172 -21.25 0.77 15.86
N ILE A 173 -20.43 -0.27 15.59
CA ILE A 173 -20.82 -1.37 14.70
C ILE A 173 -20.57 -2.69 15.45
N GLN A 174 -21.63 -3.47 15.65
CA GLN A 174 -21.57 -4.75 16.35
C GLN A 174 -21.03 -5.89 15.46
N GLN A 175 -21.25 -5.81 14.14
CA GLN A 175 -20.84 -6.81 13.16
C GLN A 175 -20.59 -6.18 11.80
N GLY A 176 -19.60 -6.67 11.07
CA GLY A 176 -19.29 -6.22 9.72
C GLY A 176 -18.46 -4.93 9.63
N GLY A 177 -17.90 -4.47 10.75
CA GLY A 177 -17.12 -3.23 10.87
C GLY A 177 -15.60 -3.42 10.66
N SER A 178 -15.17 -4.47 9.98
CA SER A 178 -13.72 -4.74 9.79
C SER A 178 -13.00 -3.66 9.00
N LEU A 179 -13.68 -3.00 8.05
CA LEU A 179 -13.11 -1.85 7.31
C LEU A 179 -12.87 -0.66 8.23
N GLU A 180 -13.84 -0.33 9.07
CA GLU A 180 -13.72 0.76 10.04
C GLU A 180 -12.63 0.45 11.07
N SER A 181 -12.57 -0.79 11.55
CA SER A 181 -11.54 -1.24 12.50
C SER A 181 -10.13 -1.21 11.88
N GLN A 182 -10.02 -1.40 10.56
CA GLN A 182 -8.74 -1.35 9.85
C GLN A 182 -8.28 0.10 9.62
N ALA A 183 -9.20 1.02 9.28
CA ALA A 183 -8.88 2.31 8.67
C ALA A 183 -7.99 3.22 9.53
N LEU A 184 -8.02 3.10 10.86
CA LEU A 184 -7.23 3.94 11.77
C LEU A 184 -5.83 3.39 12.06
N LEU A 185 -5.60 2.08 11.89
CA LEU A 185 -4.35 1.45 12.32
C LEU A 185 -3.12 1.95 11.55
N PRO A 186 -3.16 2.10 10.21
CA PRO A 186 -2.03 2.63 9.45
C PRO A 186 -1.64 4.06 9.82
N LEU A 187 -2.63 4.89 10.22
CA LEU A 187 -2.43 6.29 10.61
C LEU A 187 -1.63 6.44 11.91
N LEU A 188 -1.47 5.36 12.68
CA LEU A 188 -0.73 5.32 13.93
C LEU A 188 0.53 4.46 13.84
N ASP A 189 0.73 3.75 12.73
CA ASP A 189 1.87 2.86 12.54
C ASP A 189 3.12 3.66 12.11
N THR A 190 4.20 3.48 12.86
CA THR A 190 5.47 4.19 12.65
C THR A 190 6.21 3.72 11.40
N SER A 191 5.90 2.55 10.88
CA SER A 191 6.45 2.06 9.62
C SER A 191 5.60 2.43 8.40
N GLU A 192 4.39 2.99 8.62
CA GLU A 192 3.48 3.37 7.55
C GLU A 192 3.33 4.89 7.44
N MET A 193 2.75 5.58 8.46
CA MET A 193 2.35 6.98 8.32
C MET A 193 2.69 7.88 9.52
N SER A 194 3.19 7.35 10.64
CA SER A 194 3.24 8.10 11.90
C SER A 194 4.64 8.18 12.54
N SER A 195 4.72 8.93 13.65
CA SER A 195 5.88 9.06 14.52
C SER A 195 5.75 8.17 15.76
N LEU A 196 6.86 7.97 16.46
CA LEU A 196 6.86 7.30 17.76
C LEU A 196 5.95 8.04 18.74
N GLY A 197 5.11 7.32 19.47
CA GLY A 197 4.22 7.86 20.48
C GLY A 197 2.95 8.54 19.95
N ALA A 198 2.69 8.50 18.63
CA ALA A 198 1.45 9.01 18.07
C ALA A 198 0.22 8.28 18.64
N VAL A 199 -0.82 9.02 18.96
CA VAL A 199 -2.06 8.50 19.51
C VAL A 199 -3.26 8.90 18.67
N VAL A 200 -4.32 8.12 18.76
CA VAL A 200 -5.52 8.30 17.94
C VAL A 200 -6.19 9.68 18.11
N SER A 201 -6.03 10.30 19.27
CA SER A 201 -6.52 11.65 19.55
C SER A 201 -5.83 12.77 18.77
N ASP A 202 -4.68 12.49 18.11
CA ASP A 202 -3.96 13.49 17.32
C ASP A 202 -4.58 13.65 15.91
N LEU A 203 -5.26 12.62 15.40
CA LEU A 203 -5.80 12.60 14.06
C LEU A 203 -6.77 13.74 13.73
N PRO A 204 -7.73 14.11 14.63
CA PRO A 204 -8.60 15.24 14.36
C PRO A 204 -7.85 16.56 14.14
N GLY A 205 -6.79 16.80 14.90
CA GLY A 205 -5.96 18.00 14.78
C GLY A 205 -5.21 18.06 13.46
N ARG A 206 -4.66 16.93 13.00
CA ARG A 206 -4.00 16.84 11.69
C ARG A 206 -4.97 17.14 10.54
N ILE A 207 -6.17 16.54 10.56
CA ILE A 207 -7.21 16.79 9.55
C ILE A 207 -7.72 18.23 9.60
N ALA A 208 -7.92 18.81 10.77
CA ALA A 208 -8.41 20.19 10.90
C ALA A 208 -7.42 21.23 10.33
N GLN A 209 -6.12 20.94 10.35
CA GLN A 209 -5.07 21.79 9.80
C GLN A 209 -4.81 21.52 8.30
N ALA A 210 -5.18 20.34 7.80
CA ALA A 210 -4.98 19.97 6.41
C ALA A 210 -5.98 20.71 5.51
N ARG A 211 -5.54 20.99 4.30
CA ARG A 211 -6.39 21.47 3.20
C ARG A 211 -6.74 20.29 2.31
N PRO A 212 -8.03 20.04 2.03
CA PRO A 212 -8.43 18.83 1.30
C PRO A 212 -7.68 18.64 -0.02
N LEU A 213 -6.86 17.60 -0.09
CA LEU A 213 -6.07 17.20 -1.26
C LEU A 213 -5.12 18.28 -1.83
N ALA A 214 -4.66 19.22 -0.98
CA ALA A 214 -3.77 20.30 -1.43
C ALA A 214 -2.42 19.80 -1.97
N LEU A 215 -2.02 18.58 -1.66
CA LEU A 215 -0.79 17.96 -2.15
C LEU A 215 -1.01 17.14 -3.43
N ALA A 216 -2.26 16.87 -3.80
CA ALA A 216 -2.58 16.04 -4.94
C ALA A 216 -2.12 16.69 -6.26
N SER A 217 -1.45 15.93 -7.13
CA SER A 217 -1.02 16.38 -8.45
C SER A 217 -2.18 16.54 -9.44
N ALA A 218 -3.31 15.89 -9.18
CA ALA A 218 -4.58 15.99 -9.91
C ALA A 218 -5.71 15.49 -9.02
N VAL A 219 -6.92 16.03 -9.18
CA VAL A 219 -8.11 15.57 -8.45
C VAL A 219 -9.20 15.25 -9.47
N PRO A 220 -9.90 14.08 -9.38
CA PRO A 220 -11.04 13.78 -10.23
C PRO A 220 -12.08 14.91 -10.18
N SER A 221 -12.63 15.28 -11.32
CA SER A 221 -13.47 16.50 -11.47
C SER A 221 -14.71 16.50 -10.59
N ASP A 222 -15.35 15.34 -10.41
CA ASP A 222 -16.52 15.19 -9.54
C ASP A 222 -16.17 15.41 -8.07
N LEU A 223 -15.02 14.88 -7.62
CA LEU A 223 -14.53 15.08 -6.27
C LEU A 223 -14.10 16.55 -6.04
N GLN A 224 -13.45 17.15 -7.03
CA GLN A 224 -13.05 18.56 -6.97
C GLN A 224 -14.26 19.49 -6.86
N VAL A 225 -15.28 19.28 -7.68
CA VAL A 225 -16.56 20.01 -7.61
C VAL A 225 -17.22 19.82 -6.24
N TRP A 226 -17.19 18.61 -5.69
CA TRP A 226 -17.74 18.34 -4.37
C TRP A 226 -16.95 19.04 -3.25
N ILE A 227 -15.62 19.03 -3.30
CA ILE A 227 -14.76 19.74 -2.32
C ILE A 227 -15.03 21.24 -2.37
N ASN A 228 -15.09 21.84 -3.56
CA ASN A 228 -15.46 23.25 -3.81
C ASN A 228 -14.74 24.22 -2.85
N ALA A 229 -13.42 24.13 -2.76
CA ALA A 229 -12.55 24.94 -1.88
C ALA A 229 -12.95 24.97 -0.38
N ARG A 230 -13.75 24.02 0.08
CA ARG A 230 -14.13 23.88 1.50
C ARG A 230 -13.00 23.24 2.32
N ASN A 231 -12.94 23.55 3.59
CA ASN A 231 -12.07 22.87 4.54
C ASN A 231 -12.71 21.53 5.01
N TYR A 232 -11.93 20.71 5.69
CA TYR A 232 -12.42 19.43 6.19
C TYR A 232 -13.58 19.55 7.15
N ALA A 233 -13.63 20.58 8.04
CA ALA A 233 -14.74 20.79 8.96
C ALA A 233 -16.08 20.90 8.21
N ALA A 234 -16.13 21.68 7.13
CA ALA A 234 -17.32 21.81 6.29
C ALA A 234 -17.69 20.49 5.55
N LEU A 235 -16.69 19.72 5.11
CA LEU A 235 -16.92 18.42 4.48
C LEU A 235 -17.46 17.38 5.49
N PHE A 236 -16.96 17.40 6.74
CA PHE A 236 -17.50 16.57 7.81
C PHE A 236 -18.93 16.98 8.20
N ALA A 237 -19.23 18.30 8.21
CA ALA A 237 -20.58 18.79 8.46
C ALA A 237 -21.60 18.25 7.46
N GLU A 238 -21.25 18.22 6.16
CA GLU A 238 -22.12 17.63 5.14
C GLU A 238 -22.25 16.10 5.30
N ALA A 239 -21.17 15.42 5.61
CA ALA A 239 -21.16 13.96 5.70
C ALA A 239 -21.84 13.41 6.97
N PHE A 240 -21.80 14.15 8.10
CA PHE A 240 -22.22 13.69 9.41
C PHE A 240 -23.22 14.61 10.13
N GLY A 241 -23.64 15.71 9.52
CA GLY A 241 -24.59 16.67 10.10
C GLY A 241 -23.96 17.63 11.13
N SER A 242 -22.65 17.55 11.36
CA SER A 242 -21.90 18.51 12.21
C SER A 242 -20.42 18.48 11.85
N ASP A 243 -19.72 19.59 12.08
CA ASP A 243 -18.31 19.85 11.72
C ASP A 243 -17.28 19.10 12.61
N GLY A 244 -17.74 18.37 13.63
CA GLY A 244 -16.87 17.64 14.54
C GLY A 244 -16.05 16.55 13.82
N ILE A 245 -14.74 16.75 13.75
CA ILE A 245 -13.81 15.75 13.25
C ILE A 245 -13.47 14.81 14.41
N THR A 246 -13.76 13.51 14.24
CA THR A 246 -13.40 12.48 15.23
C THR A 246 -12.73 11.29 14.57
N PRO A 247 -11.89 10.52 15.27
CA PRO A 247 -11.31 9.29 14.70
C PRO A 247 -12.36 8.32 14.20
N ALA A 248 -13.45 8.15 14.91
CA ALA A 248 -14.55 7.29 14.47
C ALA A 248 -15.14 7.75 13.14
N ARG A 249 -15.41 9.05 12.95
CA ARG A 249 -15.94 9.59 11.69
C ARG A 249 -14.95 9.48 10.53
N ILE A 250 -13.65 9.63 10.80
CA ILE A 250 -12.59 9.38 9.82
C ILE A 250 -12.68 7.94 9.32
N ALA A 251 -12.73 6.97 10.25
CA ALA A 251 -12.86 5.54 9.90
C ALA A 251 -14.14 5.23 9.13
N LEU A 252 -15.29 5.77 9.56
CA LEU A 252 -16.58 5.57 8.91
C LEU A 252 -16.59 6.11 7.47
N ALA A 253 -16.00 7.29 7.24
CA ALA A 253 -15.90 7.86 5.89
C ALA A 253 -14.97 7.03 4.99
N MET A 254 -13.75 6.70 5.45
CA MET A 254 -12.80 5.88 4.70
C MET A 254 -13.38 4.52 4.33
N ALA A 255 -14.06 3.85 5.26
CA ALA A 255 -14.74 2.59 5.01
C ALA A 255 -15.90 2.73 4.01
N SER A 256 -16.61 3.87 4.01
CA SER A 256 -17.67 4.15 3.02
C SER A 256 -17.10 4.22 1.61
N TYR A 257 -15.97 4.89 1.41
CA TYR A 257 -15.27 4.92 0.12
C TYR A 257 -14.80 3.52 -0.29
N GLN A 258 -14.12 2.78 0.60
CA GLN A 258 -13.60 1.46 0.28
C GLN A 258 -14.72 0.48 -0.14
N ARG A 259 -15.96 0.65 0.36
CA ARG A 259 -17.13 -0.13 -0.08
C ARG A 259 -17.55 0.15 -1.52
N THR A 260 -17.08 1.22 -2.15
CA THR A 260 -17.32 1.48 -3.58
C THR A 260 -16.32 0.78 -4.50
N LEU A 261 -15.18 0.32 -3.97
CA LEU A 261 -14.11 -0.29 -4.75
C LEU A 261 -14.44 -1.75 -5.12
N ASN A 262 -15.45 -1.93 -5.98
CA ASN A 262 -15.99 -3.23 -6.36
C ASN A 262 -15.60 -3.62 -7.77
N ALA A 263 -14.68 -4.57 -7.89
CA ALA A 263 -14.32 -5.21 -9.15
C ALA A 263 -15.28 -6.39 -9.41
N ASN A 264 -16.39 -6.11 -10.07
CA ASN A 264 -17.49 -7.03 -10.33
C ASN A 264 -17.87 -7.16 -11.81
N GLN A 265 -17.00 -6.70 -12.72
CA GLN A 265 -17.20 -6.73 -14.18
C GLN A 265 -16.09 -7.51 -14.88
N THR A 266 -15.70 -8.65 -14.32
CA THR A 266 -14.67 -9.50 -14.93
C THR A 266 -15.25 -10.34 -16.08
N PRO A 267 -14.44 -10.80 -17.06
CA PRO A 267 -14.89 -11.79 -18.04
C PRO A 267 -15.44 -13.06 -17.39
N PHE A 268 -14.94 -13.45 -16.21
CA PHE A 268 -15.45 -14.58 -15.44
C PHE A 268 -16.90 -14.35 -14.94
N ASP A 269 -17.24 -13.11 -14.54
CA ASP A 269 -18.62 -12.78 -14.18
C ASP A 269 -19.56 -12.91 -15.39
N THR A 270 -19.13 -12.44 -16.56
CA THR A 270 -19.88 -12.54 -17.82
C THR A 270 -20.05 -14.01 -18.25
N PHE A 271 -19.01 -14.83 -18.09
CA PHE A 271 -19.07 -16.27 -18.34
C PHE A 271 -20.05 -16.97 -17.41
N ASN A 272 -20.01 -16.67 -16.11
CA ASN A 272 -20.95 -17.22 -15.12
C ASN A 272 -22.39 -16.74 -15.36
N GLY A 273 -22.58 -15.56 -15.94
CA GLY A 273 -23.86 -15.05 -16.42
C GLY A 273 -24.43 -15.74 -17.66
N GLY A 274 -23.71 -16.75 -18.22
CA GLY A 274 -24.17 -17.57 -19.33
C GLY A 274 -23.50 -17.31 -20.67
N THR A 275 -22.65 -16.27 -20.80
CA THR A 275 -21.94 -15.95 -22.06
C THR A 275 -20.66 -16.78 -22.19
N GLN A 276 -20.77 -17.97 -22.77
CA GLN A 276 -19.65 -18.92 -22.85
C GLN A 276 -18.44 -18.38 -23.63
N THR A 277 -18.64 -17.46 -24.56
CA THR A 277 -17.59 -16.82 -25.37
C THR A 277 -16.79 -15.76 -24.61
N ALA A 278 -17.20 -15.40 -23.38
CA ALA A 278 -16.45 -14.46 -22.54
C ALA A 278 -15.07 -14.99 -22.13
N LEU A 279 -14.90 -16.32 -22.09
CA LEU A 279 -13.61 -16.98 -21.88
C LEU A 279 -13.17 -17.70 -23.16
N THR A 280 -11.88 -17.61 -23.48
CA THR A 280 -11.27 -18.40 -24.56
C THR A 280 -11.25 -19.88 -24.19
N ALA A 281 -11.04 -20.75 -25.19
CA ALA A 281 -10.94 -22.20 -24.95
C ALA A 281 -9.79 -22.55 -23.98
N GLN A 282 -8.67 -21.82 -24.00
CA GLN A 282 -7.56 -22.00 -23.05
C GLN A 282 -7.98 -21.63 -21.63
N GLU A 283 -8.62 -20.49 -21.43
CA GLU A 283 -9.10 -20.03 -20.14
C GLU A 283 -10.17 -20.95 -19.54
N GLN A 284 -11.02 -21.53 -20.37
CA GLN A 284 -12.00 -22.54 -19.94
C GLN A 284 -11.33 -23.85 -19.50
N ARG A 285 -10.27 -24.31 -20.19
CA ARG A 285 -9.47 -25.44 -19.71
C ARG A 285 -8.79 -25.10 -18.40
N GLY A 286 -8.24 -23.87 -18.25
CA GLY A 286 -7.66 -23.37 -17.00
C GLY A 286 -8.65 -23.36 -15.83
N LEU A 287 -9.90 -22.95 -16.06
CA LEU A 287 -10.99 -23.07 -15.09
C LEU A 287 -11.24 -24.54 -14.71
N GLY A 288 -11.18 -25.46 -15.68
CA GLY A 288 -11.26 -26.90 -15.44
C GLY A 288 -10.13 -27.38 -14.52
N VAL A 289 -8.88 -26.98 -14.78
CA VAL A 289 -7.72 -27.30 -13.93
C VAL A 289 -7.90 -26.71 -12.53
N PHE A 290 -8.34 -25.47 -12.42
CA PHE A 290 -8.59 -24.78 -11.13
C PHE A 290 -9.60 -25.55 -10.27
N ARG A 291 -10.73 -25.98 -10.85
CA ARG A 291 -11.77 -26.73 -10.15
C ARG A 291 -11.35 -28.17 -9.82
N GLY A 292 -10.62 -28.83 -10.73
CA GLY A 292 -10.20 -30.24 -10.60
C GLY A 292 -9.00 -30.47 -9.67
N ASN A 293 -8.32 -29.41 -9.23
CA ASN A 293 -7.11 -29.50 -8.41
C ASN A 293 -7.22 -28.78 -7.05
N ASP A 294 -8.39 -28.80 -6.46
CA ASP A 294 -8.72 -28.28 -5.10
C ASP A 294 -8.45 -26.79 -4.90
N CYS A 295 -8.12 -25.99 -5.95
CA CYS A 295 -7.93 -24.55 -5.79
C CYS A 295 -9.24 -23.87 -5.34
N ALA A 296 -10.38 -24.36 -5.86
CA ALA A 296 -11.70 -23.87 -5.52
C ALA A 296 -12.17 -24.23 -4.09
N VAL A 297 -11.42 -25.06 -3.33
CA VAL A 297 -11.74 -25.34 -1.92
C VAL A 297 -11.56 -24.10 -1.05
N CYS A 298 -10.47 -23.35 -1.29
CA CYS A 298 -10.19 -22.11 -0.56
C CYS A 298 -10.63 -20.88 -1.36
N HIS A 299 -10.47 -20.92 -2.69
CA HIS A 299 -10.83 -19.82 -3.59
C HIS A 299 -12.22 -20.05 -4.22
N ALA A 300 -13.24 -20.19 -3.35
CA ALA A 300 -14.61 -20.48 -3.72
C ALA A 300 -15.47 -19.22 -3.94
N GLY A 301 -16.64 -19.43 -4.53
CA GLY A 301 -17.69 -18.44 -4.68
C GLY A 301 -17.34 -17.28 -5.63
N ALA A 302 -18.20 -16.27 -5.66
CA ALA A 302 -18.05 -15.11 -6.54
C ALA A 302 -16.81 -14.26 -6.18
N LEU A 303 -16.43 -14.22 -4.91
CA LEU A 303 -15.25 -13.52 -4.43
C LEU A 303 -13.94 -14.26 -4.78
N LEU A 304 -14.01 -15.55 -5.11
CA LEU A 304 -12.84 -16.43 -5.24
C LEU A 304 -11.97 -16.43 -3.98
N SER A 305 -12.63 -16.48 -2.82
CA SER A 305 -12.06 -16.60 -1.47
C SER A 305 -13.14 -17.05 -0.51
N ASP A 306 -12.80 -17.97 0.40
CA ASP A 306 -13.64 -18.37 1.53
C ASP A 306 -13.43 -17.48 2.78
N ASN A 307 -12.56 -16.47 2.69
CA ASN A 307 -12.16 -15.58 3.78
C ASN A 307 -11.56 -16.30 5.01
N SER A 308 -11.22 -17.58 4.93
CA SER A 308 -10.57 -18.34 5.99
C SER A 308 -9.09 -18.01 6.13
N PHE A 309 -8.43 -18.63 7.12
CA PHE A 309 -7.00 -18.50 7.35
C PHE A 309 -6.31 -19.85 7.18
N ARG A 310 -5.20 -19.90 6.44
CA ARG A 310 -4.48 -21.12 6.10
C ARG A 310 -2.97 -20.94 6.23
N TYR A 311 -2.30 -21.96 6.72
CA TYR A 311 -0.87 -22.11 6.54
C TYR A 311 -0.61 -22.97 5.30
N ILE A 312 0.05 -22.40 4.31
CA ILE A 312 0.27 -23.05 3.00
C ILE A 312 1.74 -23.36 2.73
N GLY A 313 2.64 -23.12 3.69
CA GLY A 313 4.05 -23.45 3.55
C GLY A 313 4.84 -22.52 2.64
N VAL A 314 4.54 -21.22 2.61
CA VAL A 314 5.34 -20.22 1.87
C VAL A 314 6.70 -20.01 2.51
N ARG A 315 6.75 -19.88 3.84
CA ARG A 315 7.94 -19.77 4.69
C ARG A 315 7.70 -20.53 5.98
N PRO A 316 8.75 -20.85 6.77
CA PRO A 316 8.58 -21.41 8.09
C PRO A 316 7.65 -20.56 8.98
N ALA A 317 6.72 -21.21 9.71
CA ALA A 317 5.75 -20.50 10.54
C ALA A 317 6.38 -19.68 11.67
N ILE A 318 7.65 -19.94 12.02
CA ILE A 318 8.37 -19.18 13.04
C ILE A 318 8.80 -17.79 12.56
N GLU A 319 8.94 -17.59 11.24
CA GLU A 319 9.37 -16.31 10.66
C GLU A 319 8.26 -15.25 10.73
N ASP A 320 7.01 -15.68 10.56
CA ASP A 320 5.83 -14.85 10.78
C ASP A 320 4.69 -15.72 11.34
N LEU A 321 4.35 -15.49 12.59
CA LEU A 321 3.35 -16.27 13.30
C LEU A 321 1.91 -16.06 12.80
N GLY A 322 1.68 -15.05 11.95
CA GLY A 322 0.40 -14.79 11.29
C GLY A 322 -0.77 -14.70 12.28
N ARG A 323 -1.82 -15.46 12.01
CA ARG A 323 -3.06 -15.49 12.80
C ARG A 323 -2.85 -15.85 14.28
N PHE A 324 -1.80 -16.60 14.61
CA PHE A 324 -1.48 -16.94 16.00
C PHE A 324 -1.33 -15.70 16.88
N ASN A 325 -0.75 -14.62 16.35
CA ASN A 325 -0.57 -13.36 17.09
C ASN A 325 -1.90 -12.75 17.57
N GLN A 326 -3.02 -13.11 16.93
CA GLN A 326 -4.35 -12.61 17.29
C GLN A 326 -5.13 -13.58 18.17
N THR A 327 -4.84 -14.88 18.09
CA THR A 327 -5.68 -15.92 18.72
C THR A 327 -4.99 -16.66 19.87
N GLY A 328 -3.65 -16.66 19.93
CA GLY A 328 -2.87 -17.50 20.83
C GLY A 328 -2.98 -19.01 20.56
N ASN A 329 -3.77 -19.41 19.53
CA ASN A 329 -4.00 -20.82 19.24
C ASN A 329 -2.85 -21.38 18.37
N GLN A 330 -2.17 -22.42 18.84
CA GLN A 330 -1.04 -23.07 18.16
C GLN A 330 -1.39 -23.56 16.74
N GLN A 331 -2.64 -23.97 16.50
CA GLN A 331 -3.10 -24.39 15.17
C GLN A 331 -3.12 -23.23 14.17
N ASN A 332 -3.10 -21.98 14.63
CA ASN A 332 -3.11 -20.80 13.77
C ASN A 332 -1.71 -20.25 13.45
N ARG A 333 -0.62 -20.93 13.87
CA ARG A 333 0.74 -20.48 13.56
C ARG A 333 0.99 -20.41 12.06
N GLY A 334 1.53 -19.28 11.60
CA GLY A 334 1.85 -19.04 10.19
C GLY A 334 0.62 -19.04 9.27
N GLN A 335 -0.60 -19.00 9.81
CA GLN A 335 -1.80 -18.89 8.99
C GLN A 335 -2.04 -17.44 8.56
N PHE A 336 -2.39 -17.29 7.29
CA PHE A 336 -2.75 -16.02 6.67
C PHE A 336 -4.10 -16.14 5.98
N LYS A 337 -4.79 -14.99 5.88
CA LYS A 337 -6.09 -14.88 5.22
C LYS A 337 -6.00 -15.29 3.76
N VAL A 338 -6.95 -16.11 3.31
CA VAL A 338 -7.11 -16.45 1.89
C VAL A 338 -7.56 -15.20 1.12
N PRO A 339 -6.74 -14.65 0.21
CA PRO A 339 -7.10 -13.47 -0.54
C PRO A 339 -8.08 -13.81 -1.67
N SER A 340 -8.89 -12.83 -2.08
CA SER A 340 -9.62 -12.95 -3.34
C SER A 340 -8.65 -13.09 -4.52
N LEU A 341 -9.00 -13.89 -5.53
CA LEU A 341 -8.23 -13.98 -6.77
C LEU A 341 -8.70 -12.97 -7.84
N ARG A 342 -9.71 -12.16 -7.56
CA ARG A 342 -10.10 -11.08 -8.48
C ARG A 342 -8.95 -10.10 -8.66
N ASN A 343 -8.65 -9.74 -9.90
CA ASN A 343 -7.54 -8.87 -10.29
C ASN A 343 -6.14 -9.39 -9.87
N VAL A 344 -5.99 -10.70 -9.67
CA VAL A 344 -4.72 -11.26 -9.19
C VAL A 344 -3.55 -10.99 -10.13
N GLU A 345 -3.80 -10.91 -11.45
CA GLU A 345 -2.79 -10.58 -12.45
C GLU A 345 -2.03 -9.27 -12.16
N LEU A 346 -2.72 -8.28 -11.59
CA LEU A 346 -2.18 -6.94 -11.35
C LEU A 346 -1.42 -6.80 -10.02
N ARG A 347 -1.35 -7.86 -9.19
CA ARG A 347 -0.90 -7.77 -7.80
C ARG A 347 0.50 -8.29 -7.52
N ALA A 348 1.35 -8.45 -8.54
CA ALA A 348 2.74 -8.83 -8.29
C ALA A 348 3.45 -7.82 -7.36
N PRO A 349 4.40 -8.28 -6.53
CA PRO A 349 4.74 -9.65 -6.18
C PRO A 349 3.68 -10.33 -5.31
N PHE A 350 3.64 -11.66 -5.30
CA PHE A 350 2.58 -12.46 -4.69
C PHE A 350 2.94 -13.00 -3.30
N MET A 351 1.93 -13.47 -2.57
CA MET A 351 1.91 -13.91 -1.17
C MET A 351 1.97 -12.74 -0.17
N HIS A 352 1.78 -13.05 1.11
CA HIS A 352 1.81 -12.05 2.20
C HIS A 352 3.17 -11.37 2.38
N ASN A 353 4.23 -11.98 1.88
CA ASN A 353 5.62 -11.50 1.95
C ASN A 353 6.21 -11.10 0.58
N GLY A 354 5.42 -11.15 -0.50
CA GLY A 354 5.89 -10.79 -1.83
C GLY A 354 6.93 -11.74 -2.43
N ARG A 355 6.94 -13.01 -2.04
CA ARG A 355 7.98 -13.98 -2.41
C ARG A 355 8.06 -14.29 -3.90
N PHE A 356 6.93 -14.34 -4.60
CA PHE A 356 6.87 -14.71 -6.02
C PHE A 356 6.55 -13.51 -6.90
N ASN A 357 7.24 -13.39 -8.03
CA ASN A 357 7.08 -12.27 -8.94
C ASN A 357 6.07 -12.56 -10.06
N THR A 358 5.80 -13.83 -10.36
CA THR A 358 4.94 -14.26 -11.48
C THR A 358 3.87 -15.24 -11.01
N LEU A 359 2.75 -15.31 -11.75
CA LEU A 359 1.71 -16.31 -11.50
C LEU A 359 2.20 -17.72 -11.85
N GLU A 360 3.13 -17.86 -12.77
CA GLU A 360 3.81 -19.10 -13.11
C GLU A 360 4.55 -19.68 -11.90
N GLU A 361 5.28 -18.83 -11.14
CA GLU A 361 5.95 -19.24 -9.90
C GLU A 361 4.93 -19.63 -8.80
N VAL A 362 3.82 -18.91 -8.70
CA VAL A 362 2.73 -19.25 -7.77
C VAL A 362 2.10 -20.61 -8.11
N VAL A 363 1.80 -20.84 -9.38
CA VAL A 363 1.25 -22.12 -9.83
C VAL A 363 2.24 -23.26 -9.58
N GLU A 364 3.53 -23.04 -9.82
CA GLU A 364 4.57 -24.03 -9.53
C GLU A 364 4.73 -24.30 -8.04
N PHE A 365 4.61 -23.27 -7.18
CA PHE A 365 4.59 -23.44 -5.72
C PHE A 365 3.46 -24.39 -5.27
N TYR A 366 2.24 -24.21 -5.77
CA TYR A 366 1.14 -25.10 -5.46
C TYR A 366 1.30 -26.48 -6.14
N ASN A 367 1.88 -26.53 -7.34
CA ASN A 367 2.12 -27.78 -8.06
C ASN A 367 3.05 -28.73 -7.28
N ARG A 368 4.08 -28.19 -6.59
CA ARG A 368 4.98 -28.98 -5.75
C ARG A 368 4.46 -29.18 -4.30
N GLY A 369 3.34 -28.56 -3.94
CA GLY A 369 2.70 -28.76 -2.64
C GLY A 369 3.25 -27.88 -1.52
N GLY A 370 3.72 -26.68 -1.86
CA GLY A 370 4.36 -25.77 -0.89
C GLY A 370 5.84 -26.07 -0.67
N ASP A 371 6.54 -25.19 0.04
CA ASP A 371 8.00 -25.32 0.25
C ASP A 371 8.36 -25.77 1.68
N PHE A 372 7.48 -25.51 2.65
CA PHE A 372 7.70 -25.84 4.06
C PHE A 372 6.56 -26.67 4.60
N ASN A 373 6.91 -27.71 5.37
CA ASN A 373 5.96 -28.62 5.99
C ASN A 373 5.95 -28.42 7.51
N GLU A 374 4.87 -27.82 8.01
CA GLU A 374 4.56 -27.72 9.42
C GLU A 374 3.35 -28.60 9.74
N PRO A 375 3.18 -29.05 11.00
CA PRO A 375 2.07 -29.95 11.37
C PRO A 375 0.67 -29.41 11.05
N ASN A 376 0.51 -28.09 11.00
CA ASN A 376 -0.75 -27.40 10.71
C ASN A 376 -0.86 -26.93 9.24
N LYS A 377 0.01 -27.42 8.34
CA LYS A 377 -0.12 -27.11 6.90
C LYS A 377 -1.45 -27.65 6.38
N ASP A 378 -2.16 -26.82 5.61
CA ASP A 378 -3.43 -27.20 5.03
C ASP A 378 -3.28 -28.47 4.16
N PRO A 379 -4.06 -29.53 4.40
CA PRO A 379 -3.94 -30.80 3.69
C PRO A 379 -4.26 -30.69 2.19
N ASN A 380 -4.96 -29.65 1.77
CA ASN A 380 -5.17 -29.37 0.34
C ASN A 380 -3.93 -28.81 -0.35
N VAL A 381 -2.89 -28.40 0.38
CA VAL A 381 -1.60 -27.97 -0.20
C VAL A 381 -0.65 -29.16 -0.30
N ARG A 382 -0.78 -29.89 -1.38
CA ARG A 382 -0.06 -31.13 -1.69
C ARG A 382 0.38 -31.15 -3.15
N PRO A 383 1.37 -31.97 -3.56
CA PRO A 383 1.78 -32.06 -4.95
C PRO A 383 0.62 -32.40 -5.91
N ARG A 384 0.53 -31.66 -7.03
CA ARG A 384 -0.56 -31.79 -8.01
C ARG A 384 -0.14 -32.52 -9.29
N ASN A 385 1.15 -32.54 -9.60
CA ASN A 385 1.72 -33.15 -10.79
C ASN A 385 1.08 -32.64 -12.10
N LEU A 386 0.81 -31.33 -12.17
CA LEU A 386 0.26 -30.69 -13.36
C LEU A 386 1.26 -30.76 -14.52
N SER A 387 0.79 -31.13 -15.70
CA SER A 387 1.59 -31.01 -16.93
C SER A 387 1.89 -29.54 -17.26
N ALA A 388 2.88 -29.29 -18.11
CA ALA A 388 3.20 -27.94 -18.57
C ALA A 388 1.99 -27.23 -19.23
N GLY A 389 1.20 -27.97 -20.02
CA GLY A 389 -0.02 -27.45 -20.62
C GLY A 389 -1.08 -27.06 -19.59
N GLN A 390 -1.31 -27.89 -18.56
CA GLN A 390 -2.25 -27.58 -17.48
C GLN A 390 -1.81 -26.36 -16.67
N LYS A 391 -0.51 -26.21 -16.39
CA LYS A 391 0.03 -25.02 -15.72
C LYS A 391 -0.21 -23.75 -16.55
N ALA A 392 0.07 -23.82 -17.86
CA ALA A 392 -0.17 -22.70 -18.77
C ALA A 392 -1.67 -22.33 -18.88
N ASP A 393 -2.55 -23.32 -18.96
CA ASP A 393 -4.00 -23.12 -18.99
C ASP A 393 -4.50 -22.48 -17.67
N LEU A 394 -3.99 -22.96 -16.51
CA LEU A 394 -4.32 -22.40 -15.19
C LEU A 394 -3.88 -20.93 -15.07
N VAL A 395 -2.65 -20.61 -15.48
CA VAL A 395 -2.15 -19.23 -15.49
C VAL A 395 -3.01 -18.35 -16.39
N ALA A 396 -3.41 -18.83 -17.58
CA ALA A 396 -4.30 -18.08 -18.47
C ALA A 396 -5.64 -17.77 -17.79
N PHE A 397 -6.21 -18.71 -17.03
CA PHE A 397 -7.44 -18.47 -16.25
C PHE A 397 -7.23 -17.44 -15.14
N LEU A 398 -6.11 -17.44 -14.45
CA LEU A 398 -5.82 -16.51 -13.35
C LEU A 398 -5.56 -15.07 -13.82
N LYS A 399 -5.31 -14.84 -15.09
CA LYS A 399 -5.05 -13.51 -15.68
C LYS A 399 -6.34 -12.78 -16.07
N ARG A 400 -6.49 -12.47 -17.35
CA ARG A 400 -7.62 -11.71 -17.92
C ARG A 400 -9.01 -12.12 -17.39
N PRO A 401 -9.35 -13.43 -17.30
CA PRO A 401 -10.67 -13.84 -16.81
C PRO A 401 -11.07 -13.26 -15.45
N LEU A 402 -10.12 -13.08 -14.54
CA LEU A 402 -10.35 -12.60 -13.19
C LEU A 402 -10.08 -11.10 -13.03
N THR A 403 -9.68 -10.40 -14.09
CA THR A 403 -9.32 -8.97 -14.07
C THR A 403 -10.49 -8.13 -14.57
N ASP A 404 -10.96 -7.21 -13.73
CA ASP A 404 -11.96 -6.21 -14.09
C ASP A 404 -11.29 -5.14 -14.98
N PRO A 405 -11.79 -4.88 -16.19
CA PRO A 405 -11.14 -3.99 -17.14
C PRO A 405 -11.07 -2.52 -16.69
N ARG A 406 -11.81 -2.13 -15.66
CA ARG A 406 -11.77 -0.78 -15.11
C ARG A 406 -10.60 -0.55 -14.16
N VAL A 407 -10.06 -1.61 -13.56
CA VAL A 407 -9.08 -1.52 -12.45
C VAL A 407 -7.71 -1.04 -12.95
N GLY A 408 -7.16 -1.68 -13.97
CA GLY A 408 -5.85 -1.31 -14.52
C GLY A 408 -5.75 0.14 -14.99
N PRO A 409 -6.70 0.62 -15.82
CA PRO A 409 -6.72 2.01 -16.28
C PRO A 409 -7.32 3.01 -15.27
N GLU A 410 -7.64 2.58 -14.06
CA GLU A 410 -8.19 3.42 -12.97
C GLU A 410 -9.48 4.17 -13.38
N LEU A 411 -10.39 3.48 -14.09
CA LEU A 411 -11.71 4.04 -14.44
C LEU A 411 -12.67 3.92 -13.25
N ALA A 412 -13.65 4.82 -13.18
CA ALA A 412 -14.63 4.84 -12.08
C ALA A 412 -15.21 3.43 -11.77
N PRO A 413 -15.30 3.05 -10.50
CA PRO A 413 -15.07 3.82 -9.27
C PRO A 413 -13.60 3.79 -8.77
N PHE A 414 -12.64 3.39 -9.60
CA PHE A 414 -11.23 3.22 -9.27
C PHE A 414 -10.39 4.47 -9.64
N ASP A 415 -11.03 5.50 -10.20
CA ASP A 415 -10.42 6.81 -10.44
C ASP A 415 -9.96 7.44 -9.12
N ARG A 416 -8.84 8.17 -9.16
CA ARG A 416 -8.19 8.64 -7.95
C ARG A 416 -7.54 10.01 -8.08
N PRO A 417 -7.31 10.71 -6.94
CA PRO A 417 -6.35 11.79 -6.89
C PRO A 417 -4.93 11.32 -7.24
N GLY A 418 -4.17 12.15 -7.92
CA GLY A 418 -2.73 11.95 -8.08
C GLY A 418 -2.01 12.23 -6.76
N LEU A 419 -0.90 11.54 -6.50
CA LEU A 419 -0.14 11.76 -5.28
C LEU A 419 0.92 12.85 -5.47
N TYR A 420 1.34 13.47 -4.38
CA TYR A 420 2.46 14.40 -4.33
C TYR A 420 3.73 13.83 -4.98
N THR A 421 4.05 12.56 -4.66
CA THR A 421 5.21 11.87 -5.22
C THR A 421 5.12 11.62 -6.74
N GLU A 422 3.96 11.85 -7.35
CA GLU A 422 3.73 11.82 -8.81
C GLU A 422 3.80 13.23 -9.43
N SER A 423 3.97 14.26 -8.61
CA SER A 423 4.05 15.66 -9.05
C SER A 423 5.49 16.08 -9.37
N ASN A 424 5.63 17.27 -9.97
CA ASN A 424 6.92 17.92 -10.19
C ASN A 424 7.38 18.80 -9.01
N HIS A 425 6.65 18.77 -7.88
CA HIS A 425 6.96 19.55 -6.67
C HIS A 425 7.84 18.80 -5.68
N VAL A 426 8.18 17.53 -5.96
CA VAL A 426 9.08 16.74 -5.11
C VAL A 426 10.46 17.40 -5.07
N PRO A 427 11.07 17.58 -3.88
CA PRO A 427 12.43 18.12 -3.77
C PRO A 427 13.44 17.36 -4.62
N VAL A 428 14.33 18.08 -5.26
CA VAL A 428 15.39 17.49 -6.10
C VAL A 428 16.72 17.71 -5.42
N ILE A 429 17.49 16.62 -5.25
CA ILE A 429 18.87 16.70 -4.79
C ILE A 429 19.76 16.87 -6.02
N GLN A 430 20.58 17.92 -6.02
CA GLN A 430 21.43 18.31 -7.13
C GLN A 430 22.90 18.22 -6.76
N ASP A 431 23.74 17.92 -7.74
CA ASP A 431 25.19 17.88 -7.68
C ASP A 431 25.80 17.02 -6.54
N THR A 432 27.06 17.27 -6.23
CA THR A 432 27.82 16.61 -5.17
C THR A 432 28.24 17.60 -4.11
N GLY A 433 28.35 17.13 -2.86
CA GLY A 433 28.88 17.92 -1.75
C GLY A 433 30.41 17.93 -1.69
N VAL A 434 30.93 18.46 -0.60
CA VAL A 434 32.40 18.48 -0.27
C VAL A 434 32.65 17.56 0.89
N ALA A 435 33.64 16.69 0.71
CA ALA A 435 34.07 15.77 1.75
C ALA A 435 34.75 16.50 2.91
N GLY A 436 34.45 16.05 4.12
CA GLY A 436 35.14 16.42 5.33
C GLY A 436 36.23 15.41 5.72
N ASN A 437 36.32 15.19 7.03
CA ASN A 437 37.24 14.22 7.60
C ASN A 437 37.04 12.81 7.00
N ALA A 438 38.12 12.10 6.81
CA ALA A 438 38.14 10.75 6.21
C ALA A 438 37.52 10.65 4.80
N GLY A 439 37.38 11.75 4.05
CA GLY A 439 36.83 11.76 2.72
C GLY A 439 35.29 11.55 2.68
N ILE A 440 34.61 11.75 3.79
CA ILE A 440 33.17 11.54 3.89
C ILE A 440 32.42 12.80 3.48
N VAL A 441 31.50 12.69 2.52
CA VAL A 441 30.53 13.73 2.17
C VAL A 441 29.28 13.54 3.03
N PRO A 442 28.81 14.57 3.77
CA PRO A 442 27.55 14.49 4.49
C PRO A 442 26.36 14.30 3.53
N ASN A 443 25.39 13.47 3.92
CA ASN A 443 24.16 13.31 3.15
C ASN A 443 23.12 14.34 3.57
N ILE A 444 22.26 14.72 2.62
CA ILE A 444 21.07 15.55 2.86
C ILE A 444 19.82 14.79 2.42
N MET A 445 18.74 14.95 3.18
CA MET A 445 17.41 14.49 2.82
C MET A 445 16.42 15.62 3.01
N ALA A 446 15.69 15.95 1.93
CA ALA A 446 14.57 16.87 1.91
C ALA A 446 13.49 16.20 1.06
N ILE A 447 12.43 15.69 1.68
CA ILE A 447 11.39 14.89 1.00
C ILE A 447 9.98 15.43 1.20
N GLU A 448 9.81 16.27 2.22
CA GLU A 448 8.52 16.81 2.57
C GLU A 448 7.98 17.77 1.49
N PRO A 449 6.66 17.93 1.39
CA PRO A 449 6.07 18.88 0.44
C PRO A 449 6.45 20.33 0.77
N PRO A 450 7.02 21.09 -0.18
CA PRO A 450 7.30 22.49 0.01
C PRO A 450 6.02 23.36 -0.17
N LEU A 451 4.99 23.05 0.63
CA LEU A 451 3.72 23.74 0.63
C LEU A 451 3.87 25.14 1.26
N LEU A 452 3.28 26.16 0.66
CA LEU A 452 3.24 27.53 1.20
C LEU A 452 2.68 27.52 2.61
N GLY A 453 3.37 28.17 3.55
CA GLY A 453 3.01 28.23 4.95
C GLY A 453 3.35 26.98 5.78
N ASN A 454 4.01 25.97 5.20
CA ASN A 454 4.55 24.86 5.98
C ASN A 454 5.66 25.36 6.90
N ARG A 455 5.39 25.38 8.20
CA ARG A 455 6.33 25.88 9.23
C ARG A 455 7.32 24.80 9.70
N ASN A 456 7.07 23.54 9.32
CA ASN A 456 7.80 22.38 9.81
C ASN A 456 8.48 21.59 8.68
N PHE A 457 8.77 22.25 7.54
CA PHE A 457 9.53 21.60 6.48
C PHE A 457 10.89 21.18 7.02
N THR A 458 11.14 19.87 7.09
CA THR A 458 12.30 19.34 7.78
C THR A 458 13.35 18.86 6.79
N VAL A 459 14.57 19.32 6.98
CA VAL A 459 15.78 18.89 6.24
C VAL A 459 16.65 18.08 7.18
N GLN A 460 17.01 16.87 6.79
CA GLN A 460 17.88 15.99 7.56
C GLN A 460 19.30 16.01 7.00
N VAL A 461 20.31 16.10 7.89
CA VAL A 461 21.70 15.83 7.58
C VAL A 461 22.16 14.57 8.30
N SER A 462 23.00 13.78 7.64
CA SER A 462 23.63 12.59 8.24
C SER A 462 25.05 12.39 7.73
N ARG A 463 25.81 11.56 8.45
CA ARG A 463 27.24 11.29 8.17
C ARG A 463 28.15 12.54 8.27
N GLY A 464 27.73 13.55 9.00
CA GLY A 464 28.59 14.69 9.34
C GLY A 464 29.62 14.32 10.41
N LEU A 465 30.51 15.26 10.74
CA LEU A 465 31.43 15.11 11.86
C LEU A 465 30.64 15.06 13.18
N SER A 466 30.87 14.05 14.00
CA SER A 466 30.21 13.86 15.29
C SER A 466 30.29 15.08 16.19
N ASN A 467 29.16 15.49 16.77
CA ASN A 467 29.05 16.65 17.68
C ASN A 467 29.51 17.98 17.07
N ALA A 468 29.59 18.09 15.76
CA ALA A 468 29.95 19.34 15.07
C ALA A 468 28.75 20.29 14.96
N VAL A 469 29.06 21.56 14.75
CA VAL A 469 28.05 22.57 14.38
C VAL A 469 27.77 22.43 12.88
N ALA A 470 26.49 22.41 12.53
CA ALA A 470 26.01 22.43 11.16
C ALA A 470 25.17 23.68 10.90
N THR A 471 25.22 24.23 9.71
CA THR A 471 24.40 25.37 9.30
C THR A 471 23.68 25.05 8.00
N LEU A 472 22.36 25.04 8.03
CA LEU A 472 21.52 25.02 6.83
C LEU A 472 21.48 26.43 6.24
N VAL A 473 21.95 26.58 5.02
CA VAL A 473 21.96 27.84 4.25
C VAL A 473 20.95 27.72 3.11
N VAL A 474 19.95 28.60 3.07
CA VAL A 474 18.83 28.54 2.11
C VAL A 474 18.61 29.91 1.46
N GLY A 475 18.42 29.93 0.14
CA GLY A 475 18.11 31.15 -0.62
C GLY A 475 17.52 30.89 -2.02
N ASP A 476 17.38 31.95 -2.81
CA ASP A 476 16.84 31.89 -4.18
C ASP A 476 17.83 31.33 -5.22
N SER A 477 19.07 31.09 -4.82
CA SER A 477 20.10 30.45 -5.61
C SER A 477 20.85 29.40 -4.79
N ASP A 478 21.52 28.47 -5.46
CA ASP A 478 22.41 27.52 -4.77
C ASP A 478 23.50 28.30 -4.01
N PRO A 479 23.63 28.09 -2.70
CA PRO A 479 24.70 28.73 -1.90
C PRO A 479 26.11 28.40 -2.41
N GLY A 480 26.24 27.31 -3.18
CA GLY A 480 27.50 26.89 -3.78
C GLY A 480 28.40 26.12 -2.82
N LEU A 481 29.59 25.81 -3.30
CA LEU A 481 30.63 25.19 -2.48
C LEU A 481 31.51 26.29 -1.86
N PRO A 482 32.02 26.07 -0.61
CA PRO A 482 32.83 27.08 0.02
C PRO A 482 34.18 27.23 -0.77
N SER A 483 34.44 28.47 -1.21
CA SER A 483 35.72 28.82 -1.84
C SER A 483 36.79 29.20 -0.81
N ASN A 484 36.39 29.46 0.44
CA ASN A 484 37.21 29.78 1.60
C ASN A 484 36.50 29.31 2.88
N THR A 485 37.08 29.58 4.04
CA THR A 485 36.57 29.14 5.36
C THR A 485 35.30 29.91 5.83
N THR A 486 34.67 30.70 5.00
CA THR A 486 33.47 31.49 5.33
C THR A 486 32.22 30.91 4.71
N LEU A 487 31.13 30.88 5.51
CA LEU A 487 29.81 30.51 5.02
C LEU A 487 29.25 31.59 4.07
N PRO A 488 28.48 31.21 3.02
CA PRO A 488 27.72 32.16 2.23
C PRO A 488 26.55 32.70 3.07
N ILE A 489 26.70 33.92 3.60
CA ILE A 489 25.69 34.55 4.48
C ILE A 489 24.90 35.67 3.80
N GLY A 490 25.43 36.28 2.74
CA GLY A 490 24.77 37.36 2.03
C GLY A 490 23.62 36.86 1.16
N GLY A 491 22.38 37.30 1.44
CA GLY A 491 21.20 36.91 0.66
C GLY A 491 20.61 35.55 1.02
N TYR A 492 21.11 34.87 2.08
CA TYR A 492 20.64 33.57 2.53
C TYR A 492 20.13 33.58 3.96
N ALA A 493 19.11 32.75 4.22
CA ALA A 493 18.76 32.39 5.58
C ALA A 493 19.75 31.32 6.11
N ASN A 494 20.14 31.46 7.37
CA ASN A 494 21.08 30.56 8.01
C ASN A 494 20.44 30.00 9.29
N ILE A 495 20.32 28.66 9.37
CA ILE A 495 19.74 27.96 10.52
C ILE A 495 20.81 27.01 11.09
N VAL A 496 21.18 27.25 12.35
CA VAL A 496 22.22 26.48 13.04
C VAL A 496 21.62 25.29 13.76
N ALA A 497 22.28 24.14 13.66
CA ALA A 497 21.99 22.92 14.39
C ALA A 497 23.28 22.29 14.93
N ASN A 498 23.17 21.48 15.96
CA ASN A 498 24.27 20.66 16.47
C ASN A 498 24.04 19.21 16.05
N LEU A 499 25.05 18.62 15.43
CA LEU A 499 25.03 17.20 15.12
C LEU A 499 25.15 16.38 16.40
N ASN A 500 24.49 15.24 16.42
CA ASN A 500 24.62 14.27 17.51
C ASN A 500 25.93 13.46 17.42
N ALA A 501 26.10 12.48 18.31
CA ALA A 501 27.29 11.62 18.33
C ALA A 501 27.47 10.75 17.07
N THR A 502 26.42 10.55 16.28
CA THR A 502 26.46 9.82 14.99
C THR A 502 26.64 10.75 13.78
N GLY A 503 26.74 12.07 14.00
CA GLY A 503 26.91 13.05 12.93
C GLY A 503 25.60 13.40 12.22
N ASP A 504 24.46 13.35 12.92
CA ASP A 504 23.13 13.55 12.35
C ASP A 504 22.40 14.70 13.03
N ALA A 505 21.56 15.43 12.27
CA ALA A 505 20.61 16.40 12.80
C ALA A 505 19.43 16.61 11.85
N SER A 506 18.28 16.96 12.43
CA SER A 506 17.10 17.48 11.69
C SER A 506 17.03 18.99 11.88
N VAL A 507 16.81 19.71 10.78
CA VAL A 507 16.70 21.18 10.75
C VAL A 507 15.33 21.53 10.20
N GLN A 508 14.53 22.27 10.99
CA GLN A 508 13.22 22.75 10.53
C GLN A 508 13.36 24.11 9.85
N LEU A 509 12.76 24.22 8.68
CA LEU A 509 12.68 25.43 7.88
C LEU A 509 11.21 25.88 7.79
N SER A 510 10.91 27.07 8.26
CA SER A 510 9.61 27.68 8.04
C SER A 510 9.53 28.23 6.61
N LEU A 511 8.68 27.62 5.78
CA LEU A 511 8.44 28.10 4.44
C LEU A 511 7.52 29.34 4.45
N PRO A 512 7.75 30.33 3.57
CA PRO A 512 6.92 31.52 3.52
C PRO A 512 5.47 31.18 3.15
N ASP A 513 4.54 31.98 3.66
CA ASP A 513 3.12 31.90 3.33
C ASP A 513 2.74 33.00 2.31
N GLY A 514 1.62 32.80 1.62
CA GLY A 514 0.99 33.75 0.73
C GLY A 514 1.39 33.62 -0.75
N GLN A 515 0.45 33.99 -1.61
CA GLN A 515 0.51 33.83 -3.08
C GLN A 515 1.71 34.52 -3.73
N ALA A 516 2.29 35.56 -3.12
CA ALA A 516 3.49 36.22 -3.65
C ALA A 516 4.72 35.30 -3.74
N HIS A 517 4.70 34.19 -3.00
CA HIS A 517 5.78 33.20 -2.98
C HIS A 517 5.49 31.95 -3.83
N PHE A 518 4.32 31.88 -4.46
CA PHE A 518 3.95 30.79 -5.34
C PHE A 518 4.93 30.65 -6.51
N GLY A 519 5.37 29.42 -6.80
CA GLY A 519 6.35 29.14 -7.85
C GLY A 519 7.78 29.58 -7.54
N ARG A 520 8.03 30.19 -6.37
CA ARG A 520 9.38 30.56 -5.94
C ARG A 520 10.22 29.31 -5.73
N THR A 521 11.40 29.30 -6.29
CA THR A 521 12.36 28.21 -6.11
C THR A 521 13.36 28.57 -5.04
N LEU A 522 13.57 27.65 -4.09
CA LEU A 522 14.59 27.77 -3.06
C LEU A 522 15.63 26.66 -3.21
N TYR A 523 16.86 26.99 -2.89
CA TYR A 523 18.00 26.08 -2.84
C TYR A 523 18.60 26.08 -1.46
N GLY A 524 19.12 24.92 -1.00
CA GLY A 524 19.79 24.87 0.28
C GLY A 524 20.84 23.79 0.39
N ARG A 525 21.85 24.05 1.23
CA ARG A 525 22.92 23.12 1.60
C ARG A 525 23.14 23.16 3.09
N ILE A 526 23.67 22.07 3.64
CA ILE A 526 24.12 22.04 5.03
C ILE A 526 25.65 22.02 5.03
N TYR A 527 26.23 22.99 5.74
CA TYR A 527 27.65 23.16 5.98
C TYR A 527 27.97 22.66 7.39
N VAL A 528 28.73 21.59 7.48
CA VAL A 528 29.17 20.99 8.75
C VAL A 528 30.57 21.50 9.05
N LEU A 529 30.74 22.16 10.17
CA LEU A 529 32.09 22.61 10.61
C LEU A 529 32.97 21.40 10.79
N ASP A 530 34.02 21.31 9.97
CA ASP A 530 34.99 20.21 9.99
C ASP A 530 36.39 20.79 9.76
N PRO A 531 37.17 21.03 10.83
CA PRO A 531 38.50 21.60 10.72
C PRO A 531 39.50 20.79 9.85
N ALA A 532 39.20 19.52 9.62
CA ALA A 532 40.04 18.66 8.76
C ALA A 532 39.64 18.76 7.27
N ALA A 533 38.52 19.36 6.94
CA ALA A 533 38.12 19.64 5.56
C ALA A 533 38.99 20.76 4.96
N VAL A 534 39.21 20.72 3.64
CA VAL A 534 40.07 21.69 2.92
C VAL A 534 39.62 23.13 3.13
N SER A 535 38.30 23.35 3.19
CA SER A 535 37.68 24.67 3.40
C SER A 535 37.23 24.90 4.85
N GLY A 536 37.58 24.02 5.80
CA GLY A 536 37.04 24.04 7.15
C GLY A 536 35.58 23.58 7.28
N PHE A 537 34.93 23.17 6.17
CA PHE A 537 33.58 22.66 6.13
C PHE A 537 33.44 21.42 5.25
N ALA A 538 32.76 20.40 5.74
CA ALA A 538 32.12 19.39 4.92
C ALA A 538 30.75 19.89 4.48
N VAL A 539 30.37 19.71 3.22
CA VAL A 539 29.14 20.29 2.66
C VAL A 539 28.31 19.22 1.98
N THR A 540 27.00 19.24 2.21
CA THR A 540 26.07 18.33 1.52
C THR A 540 25.88 18.71 0.04
N SER A 541 25.30 17.80 -0.74
CA SER A 541 24.64 18.15 -2.01
C SER A 541 23.59 19.26 -1.78
N ALA A 542 23.20 19.98 -2.83
CA ALA A 542 22.11 20.95 -2.74
C ALA A 542 20.75 20.25 -2.85
N PHE A 543 19.77 20.70 -2.08
CA PHE A 543 18.38 20.47 -2.43
C PHE A 543 17.81 21.67 -3.19
N LYS A 544 16.85 21.39 -4.06
CA LYS A 544 16.05 22.37 -4.76
C LYS A 544 14.58 22.07 -4.49
N ILE A 545 13.81 23.07 -4.07
CA ILE A 545 12.37 23.00 -3.87
C ILE A 545 11.68 24.14 -4.60
N THR A 546 10.47 23.89 -5.11
CA THR A 546 9.61 24.94 -5.68
C THR A 546 8.35 25.02 -4.83
N LEU A 547 8.11 26.21 -4.26
CA LEU A 547 6.97 26.45 -3.38
C LEU A 547 5.67 26.39 -4.19
N PHE A 548 4.67 25.65 -3.67
CA PHE A 548 3.37 25.51 -4.30
C PHE A 548 2.22 25.66 -3.27
N GLY A 549 0.98 25.75 -3.76
CA GLY A 549 -0.20 25.93 -2.90
C GLY A 549 -1.51 25.72 -3.66
N GLU A 550 -2.64 26.11 -3.08
CA GLU A 550 -3.99 25.87 -3.59
C GLU A 550 -4.23 26.29 -5.06
N SER A 551 -3.51 27.30 -5.55
CA SER A 551 -3.65 27.79 -6.93
C SER A 551 -3.20 26.79 -7.99
N ASP A 552 -2.32 25.82 -7.68
CA ASP A 552 -1.88 24.82 -8.65
C ASP A 552 -3.01 23.86 -9.04
N VAL A 553 -3.82 23.45 -8.09
CA VAL A 553 -4.93 22.52 -8.34
C VAL A 553 -6.09 23.23 -9.08
N LEU A 554 -6.30 24.53 -8.81
CA LEU A 554 -7.36 25.32 -9.46
C LEU A 554 -6.98 25.82 -10.86
N MET A 555 -5.69 26.04 -11.14
CA MET A 555 -5.21 26.58 -12.43
C MET A 555 -4.97 25.49 -13.48
N GLN A 556 -4.83 24.22 -13.10
CA GLN A 556 -4.72 23.12 -14.08
C GLN A 556 -6.05 22.74 -14.73
N VAL A 557 -7.17 23.24 -14.19
CA VAL A 557 -8.50 23.10 -14.81
C VAL A 557 -8.78 24.42 -15.51
N GLY A 558 -8.25 24.54 -16.75
CA GLY A 558 -8.38 25.73 -17.57
C GLY A 558 -9.80 26.27 -17.59
N PHE A 559 -9.94 27.54 -17.24
CA PHE A 559 -10.99 28.34 -17.84
C PHE A 559 -10.59 28.53 -19.31
N GLU A 560 -11.11 27.70 -20.21
CA GLU A 560 -11.40 28.04 -21.58
C GLU A 560 -12.88 28.43 -21.68
#